data_34c5f938a6ff0df557d7b5cc659b5698
#
_entry.id   34c5f938a6ff0df557d7b5cc659b5698
#
_cell.length_a   1.000
_cell.length_b   1.000
_cell.length_c   1.000
_cell.angle_alpha   90.00
_cell.angle_beta   90.00
_cell.angle_gamma   90.00
#
_symmetry.space_group_name_H-M   'P 1'
#
loop_
_entity.id
_entity.type
_entity.pdbx_description
1 polymer ?
#
loop_
_entity_poly.entity_id
_entity_poly.type
_entity_poly.pdbx_seq_one_letter_code
_entity_poly.pdbx_strand_id
1 'polypeptide(L)'
;MSQSLLERLIFFILIDKDTTSFAAEKQIGVVKAKAGASVFLTGIGSVKSRIQVEGATSSCVGSDAKAYRLIVKAADNKQDPNSFIQILKFESKGDKRRCVIAKSNTFGGAQSGADDLVSFQAKKYGETAYILNIPSTPGEYGVMVTNPNSLTEKNMTVYCYTIK
;
A
#
# COMPACT_ATOMS: atom_id res chain seq x y z
N MET A 1 -24.05 4.89 -1.19
CA MET A 1 -22.97 5.70 -1.78
C MET A 1 -23.25 5.90 -3.25
N SER A 2 -23.18 7.13 -3.75
CA SER A 2 -23.50 7.39 -5.15
C SER A 2 -22.37 6.88 -6.06
N GLN A 3 -22.75 6.33 -7.19
CA GLN A 3 -21.84 5.84 -8.24
C GLN A 3 -20.81 6.91 -8.68
N SER A 4 -21.18 8.19 -8.56
CA SER A 4 -20.31 9.33 -8.86
C SER A 4 -19.08 9.47 -7.93
N LEU A 5 -19.15 8.99 -6.70
CA LEU A 5 -18.01 8.97 -5.77
C LEU A 5 -17.02 7.87 -6.12
N LEU A 6 -17.51 6.71 -6.56
CA LEU A 6 -16.67 5.61 -7.02
C LEU A 6 -15.93 5.94 -8.32
N GLU A 7 -16.49 6.81 -9.16
CA GLU A 7 -15.85 7.22 -10.42
C GLU A 7 -14.72 8.24 -10.21
N ARG A 8 -14.80 9.06 -9.16
CA ARG A 8 -13.83 10.13 -8.89
C ARG A 8 -12.68 9.72 -8.00
N LEU A 9 -12.90 8.74 -7.12
CA LEU A 9 -11.90 8.34 -6.11
C LEU A 9 -11.58 6.85 -6.29
N ILE A 10 -10.33 6.58 -6.53
CA ILE A 10 -9.85 5.20 -6.64
C ILE A 10 -9.83 4.54 -5.26
N PHE A 11 -9.48 5.31 -4.22
CA PHE A 11 -9.42 4.83 -2.85
C PHE A 11 -10.02 5.85 -1.87
N PHE A 12 -10.70 5.36 -0.86
CA PHE A 12 -11.15 6.18 0.27
C PHE A 12 -11.36 5.31 1.52
N ILE A 13 -11.29 5.94 2.69
CA ILE A 13 -11.48 5.28 3.97
C ILE A 13 -12.91 5.54 4.43
N LEU A 14 -13.63 4.47 4.81
CA LEU A 14 -14.95 4.58 5.39
C LEU A 14 -14.89 4.34 6.90
N ILE A 15 -15.63 5.15 7.66
CA ILE A 15 -15.89 4.90 9.08
C ILE A 15 -17.11 3.99 9.17
N ASP A 16 -16.99 2.88 9.91
CA ASP A 16 -17.95 1.77 9.91
C ASP A 16 -19.38 2.15 10.28
N LYS A 17 -19.56 3.04 11.23
CA LYS A 17 -20.88 3.35 11.79
C LYS A 17 -21.47 4.67 11.29
N ASP A 18 -20.63 5.63 10.98
CA ASP A 18 -21.06 7.00 10.68
C ASP A 18 -21.13 7.32 9.19
N THR A 19 -20.77 6.36 8.33
CA THR A 19 -20.70 6.52 6.87
C THR A 19 -19.89 7.72 6.39
N THR A 20 -19.06 8.30 7.25
CA THR A 20 -18.15 9.37 6.88
C THR A 20 -16.99 8.79 6.08
N SER A 21 -16.75 9.33 4.91
CA SER A 21 -15.70 8.89 4.01
C SER A 21 -14.61 9.95 3.87
N PHE A 22 -13.36 9.48 3.83
CA PHE A 22 -12.20 10.30 3.62
C PHE A 22 -11.44 9.78 2.39
N ALA A 23 -11.04 10.69 1.50
CA ALA A 23 -10.18 10.34 0.39
C ALA A 23 -8.76 10.07 0.89
N ALA A 24 -8.19 8.93 0.54
CA ALA A 24 -6.79 8.67 0.79
C ALA A 24 -5.90 9.63 -0.01
N GLU A 25 -4.77 10.01 0.58
CA GLU A 25 -3.81 10.91 -0.04
C GLU A 25 -3.09 10.22 -1.19
N LYS A 26 -3.23 10.76 -2.41
CA LYS A 26 -2.53 10.25 -3.59
C LYS A 26 -1.08 10.73 -3.58
N GLN A 27 -0.15 9.81 -3.61
CA GLN A 27 1.30 10.05 -3.70
C GLN A 27 1.92 9.29 -4.86
N ILE A 28 3.01 9.83 -5.39
CA ILE A 28 3.88 9.10 -6.31
C ILE A 28 5.02 8.48 -5.49
N GLY A 29 4.97 7.17 -5.34
CA GLY A 29 6.02 6.41 -4.68
C GLY A 29 7.19 6.16 -5.63
N VAL A 30 8.40 6.45 -5.19
CA VAL A 30 9.63 6.16 -5.93
C VAL A 30 10.20 4.83 -5.46
N VAL A 31 10.40 3.91 -6.40
CA VAL A 31 11.00 2.60 -6.10
C VAL A 31 12.52 2.72 -6.13
N LYS A 32 13.15 2.33 -5.02
CA LYS A 32 14.61 2.33 -4.85
C LYS A 32 15.09 0.94 -4.45
N ALA A 33 16.07 0.43 -5.16
CA ALA A 33 16.78 -0.80 -4.80
C ALA A 33 18.10 -0.45 -4.11
N LYS A 34 18.39 -1.12 -3.01
CA LYS A 34 19.66 -1.00 -2.28
C LYS A 34 20.25 -2.38 -2.03
N ALA A 35 21.42 -2.62 -2.61
CA ALA A 35 22.22 -3.79 -2.29
C ALA A 35 22.94 -3.60 -0.95
N GLY A 36 23.07 -4.66 -0.18
CA GLY A 36 23.91 -4.67 1.01
C GLY A 36 25.38 -4.52 0.65
N ALA A 37 26.20 -4.03 1.58
CA ALA A 37 27.64 -3.83 1.36
C ALA A 37 28.35 -5.13 0.91
N SER A 38 27.94 -6.28 1.42
CA SER A 38 28.47 -7.58 1.02
C SER A 38 28.29 -7.90 -0.46
N VAL A 39 27.22 -7.43 -1.09
CA VAL A 39 26.96 -7.65 -2.52
C VAL A 39 28.00 -6.93 -3.38
N PHE A 40 28.42 -5.74 -2.97
CA PHE A 40 29.46 -4.97 -3.68
C PHE A 40 30.86 -5.59 -3.53
N LEU A 41 31.13 -6.22 -2.38
CA LEU A 41 32.45 -6.77 -2.08
C LEU A 41 32.63 -8.21 -2.57
N THR A 42 31.59 -9.03 -2.47
CA THR A 42 31.67 -10.48 -2.70
C THR A 42 30.71 -10.98 -3.79
N GLY A 43 29.80 -10.14 -4.28
CA GLY A 43 28.70 -10.54 -5.15
C GLY A 43 27.62 -11.39 -4.46
N ILE A 44 27.74 -11.59 -3.15
CA ILE A 44 26.85 -12.40 -2.33
C ILE A 44 26.13 -11.50 -1.32
N GLY A 45 24.81 -11.60 -1.23
CA GLY A 45 24.03 -10.84 -0.27
C GLY A 45 22.59 -10.63 -0.69
N SER A 46 21.95 -9.66 -0.06
CA SER A 46 20.54 -9.33 -0.32
C SER A 46 20.40 -7.96 -0.96
N VAL A 47 19.46 -7.86 -1.89
CA VAL A 47 18.97 -6.59 -2.45
C VAL A 47 17.56 -6.35 -1.93
N LYS A 48 17.32 -5.16 -1.39
CA LYS A 48 16.00 -4.73 -0.91
C LYS A 48 15.46 -3.65 -1.83
N SER A 49 14.27 -3.86 -2.35
CA SER A 49 13.51 -2.81 -3.05
C SER A 49 12.57 -2.14 -2.08
N ARG A 50 12.61 -0.82 -2.05
CA ARG A 50 11.78 0.02 -1.18
C ARG A 50 10.99 0.97 -2.02
N ILE A 51 9.76 1.25 -1.58
CA ILE A 51 8.99 2.39 -2.08
C ILE A 51 9.07 3.53 -1.07
N GLN A 52 9.25 4.73 -1.57
CA GLN A 52 9.36 5.94 -0.77
C GLN A 52 8.36 6.99 -1.25
N VAL A 53 7.66 7.58 -0.30
CA VAL A 53 6.75 8.71 -0.53
C VAL A 53 7.19 9.90 0.31
N GLU A 54 6.85 11.10 -0.16
CA GLU A 54 7.18 12.34 0.53
C GLU A 54 6.26 12.58 1.75
N GLY A 55 6.76 13.35 2.70
CA GLY A 55 6.08 13.69 3.94
C GLY A 55 6.20 12.62 5.01
N ALA A 56 6.31 13.04 6.26
CA ALA A 56 6.39 12.14 7.41
C ALA A 56 5.05 11.49 7.76
N THR A 57 3.94 12.15 7.41
CA THR A 57 2.56 11.68 7.66
C THR A 57 1.67 11.96 6.46
N SER A 58 0.54 11.25 6.37
CA SER A 58 -0.48 11.51 5.37
C SER A 58 -1.40 12.65 5.79
N SER A 59 -1.99 13.35 4.83
CA SER A 59 -3.08 14.29 5.04
C SER A 59 -4.41 13.62 5.36
N CYS A 60 -4.57 12.34 5.02
CA CYS A 60 -5.73 11.53 5.37
C CYS A 60 -5.48 10.84 6.72
N VAL A 61 -6.14 11.31 7.76
CA VAL A 61 -5.90 10.86 9.15
C VAL A 61 -7.14 10.23 9.74
N GLY A 62 -7.01 9.02 10.25
CA GLY A 62 -8.01 8.30 11.05
C GLY A 62 -7.57 8.14 12.50
N SER A 63 -8.50 7.69 13.35
CA SER A 63 -8.27 7.43 14.78
C SER A 63 -8.21 5.93 15.04
N ASP A 64 -7.31 5.49 15.92
CA ASP A 64 -7.23 4.10 16.38
C ASP A 64 -8.46 3.66 17.22
N ALA A 65 -9.23 4.62 17.74
CA ALA A 65 -10.48 4.36 18.44
C ALA A 65 -11.65 3.94 17.53
N LYS A 66 -11.46 3.99 16.20
CA LYS A 66 -12.50 3.69 15.21
C LYS A 66 -12.07 2.55 14.30
N ALA A 67 -13.04 1.78 13.82
CA ALA A 67 -12.83 0.77 12.80
C ALA A 67 -13.06 1.39 11.40
N TYR A 68 -12.12 1.15 10.50
CA TYR A 68 -12.19 1.65 9.13
C TYR A 68 -12.24 0.52 8.11
N ARG A 69 -12.89 0.80 7.02
CA ARG A 69 -12.85 -0.02 5.82
C ARG A 69 -12.33 0.81 4.66
N LEU A 70 -11.57 0.17 3.80
CA LEU A 70 -11.01 0.79 2.61
C LEU A 70 -11.74 0.28 1.38
N ILE A 71 -12.23 1.16 0.56
CA ILE A 71 -12.80 0.79 -0.74
C ILE A 71 -11.74 1.01 -1.81
N VAL A 72 -11.47 -0.04 -2.56
CA VAL A 72 -10.51 -0.06 -3.65
C VAL A 72 -11.25 -0.31 -4.96
N LYS A 73 -11.19 0.66 -5.86
CA LYS A 73 -11.73 0.50 -7.21
C LYS A 73 -10.71 -0.23 -8.10
N ALA A 74 -11.18 -1.20 -8.85
CA ALA A 74 -10.43 -1.93 -9.86
C ALA A 74 -11.14 -1.85 -11.22
N ALA A 75 -10.57 -2.45 -12.24
CA ALA A 75 -11.22 -2.56 -13.54
C ALA A 75 -12.48 -3.44 -13.47
N ASP A 76 -12.39 -4.53 -12.71
CA ASP A 76 -13.52 -5.39 -12.32
C ASP A 76 -13.21 -6.01 -10.95
N ASN A 77 -14.14 -6.78 -10.40
CA ASN A 77 -13.93 -7.50 -9.14
C ASN A 77 -14.01 -9.03 -9.31
N LYS A 78 -13.51 -9.53 -10.42
CA LYS A 78 -13.48 -10.97 -10.74
C LYS A 78 -12.19 -11.64 -10.30
N GLN A 79 -11.11 -10.89 -10.11
CA GLN A 79 -9.80 -11.39 -9.69
C GLN A 79 -9.73 -11.53 -8.17
N ASP A 80 -8.80 -12.37 -7.70
CA ASP A 80 -8.47 -12.41 -6.27
C ASP A 80 -7.80 -11.07 -5.87
N PRO A 81 -8.39 -10.31 -4.94
CA PRO A 81 -7.83 -9.03 -4.52
C PRO A 81 -6.41 -9.15 -3.93
N ASN A 82 -6.07 -10.28 -3.31
CA ASN A 82 -4.73 -10.51 -2.79
C ASN A 82 -3.65 -10.61 -3.88
N SER A 83 -4.04 -10.85 -5.13
CA SER A 83 -3.10 -10.94 -6.25
C SER A 83 -2.61 -9.60 -6.77
N PHE A 84 -3.31 -8.50 -6.50
CA PHE A 84 -2.98 -7.19 -7.06
C PHE A 84 -3.12 -6.01 -6.09
N ILE A 85 -3.77 -6.18 -4.94
CA ILE A 85 -3.87 -5.15 -3.91
C ILE A 85 -2.82 -5.42 -2.84
N GLN A 86 -2.04 -4.41 -2.49
CA GLN A 86 -1.09 -4.45 -1.39
C GLN A 86 -1.31 -3.29 -0.45
N ILE A 87 -1.36 -3.59 0.84
CA ILE A 87 -1.36 -2.58 1.91
C ILE A 87 0.03 -2.55 2.52
N LEU A 88 0.67 -1.39 2.46
CA LEU A 88 2.01 -1.14 2.95
C LEU A 88 1.94 -0.50 4.33
N LYS A 89 2.81 -0.93 5.23
CA LYS A 89 3.09 -0.22 6.46
C LYS A 89 4.40 0.54 6.30
N PHE A 90 4.32 1.85 6.35
CA PHE A 90 5.47 2.73 6.20
C PHE A 90 6.19 2.97 7.52
N GLU A 91 7.50 3.09 7.43
CA GLU A 91 8.35 3.68 8.44
C GLU A 91 8.61 5.15 8.09
N SER A 92 8.27 6.06 8.99
CA SER A 92 8.62 7.49 8.84
C SER A 92 10.11 7.68 9.14
N LYS A 93 10.80 8.35 8.24
CA LYS A 93 12.21 8.68 8.41
C LYS A 93 12.50 10.10 7.91
N GLY A 94 12.66 11.02 8.84
CA GLY A 94 12.76 12.44 8.52
C GLY A 94 11.47 12.95 7.90
N ASP A 95 11.56 13.54 6.72
CA ASP A 95 10.47 14.09 5.93
C ASP A 95 9.86 13.09 4.94
N LYS A 96 10.16 11.79 5.06
CA LYS A 96 9.76 10.75 4.12
C LYS A 96 9.21 9.52 4.83
N ARG A 97 8.40 8.75 4.11
CA ARG A 97 7.91 7.43 4.51
C ARG A 97 8.44 6.38 3.56
N ARG A 98 8.87 5.23 4.10
CA ARG A 98 9.46 4.13 3.33
C ARG A 98 8.87 2.80 3.72
N CYS A 99 8.77 1.89 2.76
CA CYS A 99 8.32 0.51 2.96
C CYS A 99 9.14 -0.43 2.10
N VAL A 100 9.57 -1.55 2.64
CA VAL A 100 10.22 -2.63 1.88
C VAL A 100 9.14 -3.41 1.14
N ILE A 101 9.23 -3.45 -0.20
CA ILE A 101 8.25 -4.12 -1.04
C ILE A 101 8.75 -5.45 -1.62
N ALA A 102 10.07 -5.63 -1.71
CA ALA A 102 10.68 -6.87 -2.17
C ALA A 102 12.07 -7.05 -1.57
N LYS A 103 12.43 -8.31 -1.33
CA LYS A 103 13.79 -8.73 -0.98
C LYS A 103 14.22 -9.80 -1.97
N SER A 104 15.44 -9.71 -2.49
CA SER A 104 16.05 -10.75 -3.28
C SER A 104 17.40 -11.14 -2.68
N ASN A 105 17.67 -12.43 -2.62
CA ASN A 105 18.94 -12.97 -2.17
C ASN A 105 19.68 -13.64 -3.33
N THR A 106 21.00 -13.56 -3.35
CA THR A 106 21.84 -14.16 -4.40
C THR A 106 21.58 -15.67 -4.59
N PHE A 107 21.24 -16.37 -3.51
CA PHE A 107 20.99 -17.83 -3.52
C PHE A 107 19.50 -18.23 -3.41
N GLY A 108 18.61 -17.32 -3.03
CA GLY A 108 17.22 -17.66 -2.68
C GLY A 108 16.15 -17.14 -3.63
N GLY A 109 16.55 -16.44 -4.69
CA GLY A 109 15.58 -15.79 -5.58
C GLY A 109 14.87 -14.60 -4.95
N ALA A 110 13.87 -14.07 -5.64
CA ALA A 110 13.07 -12.97 -5.15
C ALA A 110 12.09 -13.47 -4.07
N GLN A 111 12.17 -12.92 -2.88
CA GLN A 111 11.19 -13.09 -1.82
C GLN A 111 10.39 -11.80 -1.67
N SER A 112 9.07 -11.90 -1.61
CA SER A 112 8.26 -10.77 -1.22
C SER A 112 8.64 -10.37 0.20
N GLY A 113 8.90 -9.09 0.42
CA GLY A 113 9.20 -8.54 1.75
C GLY A 113 7.93 -8.52 2.61
N ALA A 114 7.54 -9.67 3.13
CA ALA A 114 6.30 -9.84 3.86
C ALA A 114 6.20 -9.02 5.16
N ASP A 115 7.34 -8.56 5.69
CA ASP A 115 7.39 -7.92 7.01
C ASP A 115 6.71 -6.54 7.05
N ASP A 116 6.70 -5.81 5.92
CA ASP A 116 6.11 -4.48 5.82
C ASP A 116 4.77 -4.47 5.06
N LEU A 117 4.24 -5.63 4.72
CA LEU A 117 2.92 -5.79 4.11
C LEU A 117 1.88 -6.13 5.17
N VAL A 118 0.73 -5.48 5.06
CA VAL A 118 -0.40 -5.69 5.97
C VAL A 118 -1.37 -6.69 5.35
N SER A 119 -1.67 -7.76 6.08
CA SER A 119 -2.73 -8.70 5.69
C SER A 119 -4.10 -8.05 5.80
N PHE A 120 -4.98 -8.35 4.86
CA PHE A 120 -6.34 -7.82 4.84
C PHE A 120 -7.33 -8.89 4.39
N GLN A 121 -8.59 -8.67 4.73
CA GLN A 121 -9.70 -9.42 4.19
C GLN A 121 -10.49 -8.52 3.26
N ALA A 122 -10.81 -9.00 2.08
CA ALA A 122 -11.54 -8.27 1.08
C ALA A 122 -12.82 -8.99 0.67
N LYS A 123 -13.83 -8.18 0.35
CA LYS A 123 -15.09 -8.64 -0.24
C LYS A 123 -15.38 -7.82 -1.49
N LYS A 124 -16.10 -8.39 -2.42
CA LYS A 124 -16.60 -7.67 -3.58
C LYS A 124 -17.54 -6.53 -3.15
N TYR A 125 -17.41 -5.40 -3.79
CA TYR A 125 -18.24 -4.23 -3.54
C TYR A 125 -18.69 -3.62 -4.86
N GLY A 126 -20.01 -3.66 -5.12
CA GLY A 126 -20.53 -3.27 -6.43
C GLY A 126 -19.99 -4.17 -7.54
N GLU A 127 -19.76 -3.62 -8.71
CA GLU A 127 -19.32 -4.34 -9.91
C GLU A 127 -17.81 -4.23 -10.17
N THR A 128 -17.15 -3.18 -9.63
CA THR A 128 -15.76 -2.83 -9.98
C THR A 128 -14.89 -2.54 -8.76
N ALA A 129 -15.35 -2.83 -7.55
CA ALA A 129 -14.61 -2.49 -6.35
C ALA A 129 -14.53 -3.65 -5.37
N TYR A 130 -13.62 -3.50 -4.42
CA TYR A 130 -13.48 -4.33 -3.23
C TYR A 130 -13.58 -3.47 -1.99
N ILE A 131 -14.16 -4.01 -0.94
CA ILE A 131 -14.13 -3.43 0.39
C ILE A 131 -13.20 -4.25 1.27
N LEU A 132 -12.22 -3.60 1.86
CA LEU A 132 -11.18 -4.21 2.67
C LEU A 132 -11.37 -3.83 4.14
N ASN A 133 -11.30 -4.80 5.02
CA ASN A 133 -11.11 -4.55 6.43
C ASN A 133 -9.64 -4.27 6.69
N ILE A 134 -9.36 -3.12 7.29
CA ILE A 134 -8.00 -2.69 7.59
C ILE A 134 -7.80 -2.59 9.11
N PRO A 135 -6.57 -2.84 9.61
CA PRO A 135 -6.29 -2.67 11.02
C PRO A 135 -6.40 -1.20 11.44
N SER A 136 -6.84 -0.95 12.65
CA SER A 136 -6.87 0.38 13.28
C SER A 136 -5.65 0.66 14.16
N THR A 137 -4.60 -0.11 14.01
CA THR A 137 -3.34 0.11 14.72
C THR A 137 -2.69 1.40 14.27
N PRO A 138 -2.22 2.26 15.20
CA PRO A 138 -1.51 3.48 14.84
C PRO A 138 -0.32 3.24 13.90
N GLY A 139 -0.20 4.08 12.90
CA GLY A 139 0.88 3.99 11.92
C GLY A 139 0.58 4.72 10.62
N GLU A 140 1.56 4.68 9.74
CA GLU A 140 1.50 5.23 8.40
C GLU A 140 1.29 4.09 7.40
N TYR A 141 0.30 4.22 6.54
CA TYR A 141 -0.09 3.17 5.61
C TYR A 141 -0.23 3.69 4.19
N GLY A 142 -0.11 2.78 3.24
CA GLY A 142 -0.37 3.05 1.84
C GLY A 142 -0.98 1.85 1.13
N VAL A 143 -1.77 2.12 0.13
CA VAL A 143 -2.42 1.09 -0.70
C VAL A 143 -1.95 1.24 -2.13
N MET A 144 -1.46 0.15 -2.69
CA MET A 144 -1.11 0.03 -4.10
C MET A 144 -2.00 -1.00 -4.78
N VAL A 145 -2.39 -0.67 -6.00
CA VAL A 145 -2.91 -1.65 -6.95
C VAL A 145 -1.77 -1.95 -7.94
N THR A 146 -1.21 -3.14 -7.85
CA THR A 146 -0.09 -3.54 -8.69
C THR A 146 -0.58 -4.22 -9.95
N ASN A 147 0.05 -3.89 -11.07
CA ASN A 147 -0.01 -4.73 -12.26
C ASN A 147 1.14 -5.74 -12.18
N PRO A 148 0.89 -7.04 -12.03
CA PRO A 148 1.95 -8.03 -11.93
C PRO A 148 2.89 -8.07 -13.16
N ASN A 149 2.48 -7.46 -14.28
CA ASN A 149 3.29 -7.36 -15.48
C ASN A 149 4.18 -6.10 -15.53
N SER A 150 4.11 -5.21 -14.54
CA SER A 150 4.81 -3.91 -14.54
C SER A 150 5.85 -3.77 -13.41
N LEU A 151 6.48 -4.86 -13.00
CA LEU A 151 7.50 -4.88 -11.92
C LEU A 151 8.76 -4.03 -12.21
N THR A 152 8.85 -3.42 -13.37
CA THR A 152 9.95 -2.53 -13.77
C THR A 152 9.66 -1.04 -13.60
N GLU A 153 8.49 -0.68 -13.10
CA GLU A 153 8.14 0.74 -12.90
C GLU A 153 8.96 1.34 -11.77
N LYS A 154 9.62 2.46 -12.05
CA LYS A 154 10.38 3.23 -11.06
C LYS A 154 9.48 4.10 -10.18
N ASN A 155 8.29 4.41 -10.64
CA ASN A 155 7.30 5.22 -9.96
C ASN A 155 5.97 4.48 -9.90
N MET A 156 5.35 4.48 -8.73
CA MET A 156 4.07 3.83 -8.50
C MET A 156 3.13 4.78 -7.78
N THR A 157 1.86 4.75 -8.15
CA THR A 157 0.84 5.49 -7.40
C THR A 157 0.52 4.76 -6.09
N VAL A 158 0.60 5.48 -4.99
CA VAL A 158 0.27 4.99 -3.64
C VAL A 158 -0.77 5.90 -3.03
N TYR A 159 -1.79 5.32 -2.44
CA TYR A 159 -2.82 6.04 -1.72
C TYR A 159 -2.59 5.89 -0.22
N CYS A 160 -2.23 6.98 0.44
CA CYS A 160 -1.72 6.98 1.81
C CYS A 160 -2.79 7.40 2.81
N TYR A 161 -2.69 6.85 4.01
CA TYR A 161 -3.47 7.25 5.17
C TYR A 161 -2.68 7.02 6.46
N THR A 162 -3.03 7.79 7.49
CA THR A 162 -2.45 7.70 8.84
C THR A 162 -3.52 7.27 9.82
N ILE A 163 -3.20 6.39 10.76
CA ILE A 163 -4.00 6.07 11.95
C ILE A 163 -3.26 6.61 13.17
N LYS A 164 -3.96 7.39 14.01
CA LYS A 164 -3.44 7.98 15.26
C LYS A 164 -4.28 7.61 16.46
#